data_a1f0fcff465360e8aa5fac48c0f104fe
#
_entry.id   a1f0fcff465360e8aa5fac48c0f104fe
#
_cell.length_a   1.000
_cell.length_b   1.000
_cell.length_c   1.000
_cell.angle_alpha   90.00
_cell.angle_beta   90.00
_cell.angle_gamma   90.00
#
_symmetry.space_group_name_H-M   'P 1'
#
loop_
_entity.id
_entity.type
_entity.pdbx_description
1 polymer ?
#
loop_
_entity_poly.entity_id
_entity_poly.type
_entity_poly.pdbx_seq_one_letter_code
_entity_poly.pdbx_strand_id
1 'polypeptide(L)'
;QRQMCIRDRNVNVRCILDGELAVIKNGKPDFFEIQKRSMMSNPIKIDMAAKKYPACFTAFDILYYEDRQVTDLSLAERKELLQKAVKSEDGRFAVSRYIEKNGTAFYDLTKQQELEGIVAKRKDSRYYFDRRTKDWIKIKYLKDDDFIVLGYVPKENNMNSIILGQYKNNQLIYKGHVTLG
;
A
#
# COMPACT_ATOMS: atom_id res chain seq x y z
N GLN A 1 8.88 -11.72 -13.25
CA GLN A 1 9.12 -13.18 -13.18
C GLN A 1 10.30 -13.59 -12.28
N ARG A 2 11.19 -12.71 -11.88
CA ARG A 2 12.24 -13.01 -10.87
C ARG A 2 11.78 -12.85 -9.40
N GLN A 3 10.53 -12.52 -9.16
CA GLN A 3 9.94 -12.46 -7.82
C GLN A 3 9.74 -13.85 -7.18
N MET A 4 9.84 -14.92 -7.95
CA MET A 4 9.65 -16.29 -7.46
C MET A 4 10.69 -16.74 -6.42
N CYS A 5 11.90 -16.22 -6.45
CA CYS A 5 12.97 -16.66 -5.52
C CYS A 5 12.81 -16.17 -4.07
N ILE A 6 11.92 -15.22 -3.79
CA ILE A 6 11.63 -14.76 -2.42
C ILE A 6 10.66 -15.73 -1.73
N ARG A 7 9.84 -16.44 -2.49
CA ARG A 7 8.78 -17.33 -1.98
C ARG A 7 9.33 -18.52 -1.19
N ASP A 8 10.40 -19.17 -1.71
CA ASP A 8 10.86 -20.44 -1.17
C ASP A 8 11.58 -20.31 0.17
N ARG A 9 11.98 -19.08 0.56
CA ARG A 9 12.65 -18.84 1.84
C ARG A 9 11.68 -18.52 2.97
N ASN A 10 10.61 -17.79 2.66
CA ASN A 10 9.73 -17.20 3.65
C ASN A 10 8.44 -17.98 3.86
N VAL A 11 8.11 -18.91 2.97
CA VAL A 11 6.91 -19.75 3.06
C VAL A 11 7.26 -21.23 3.04
N ASN A 12 6.48 -22.04 3.73
CA ASN A 12 6.69 -23.48 3.89
C ASN A 12 5.72 -24.36 3.05
N VAL A 13 4.78 -23.70 2.34
CA VAL A 13 3.78 -24.37 1.50
C VAL A 13 3.58 -23.63 0.17
N ARG A 14 3.04 -24.30 -0.83
CA ARG A 14 2.58 -23.65 -2.06
C ARG A 14 1.40 -22.74 -1.73
N CYS A 15 1.51 -21.45 -2.03
CA CYS A 15 0.45 -20.52 -1.75
C CYS A 15 0.43 -19.35 -2.75
N ILE A 16 -0.72 -18.68 -2.83
CA ILE A 16 -0.86 -17.38 -3.48
C ILE A 16 -1.23 -16.39 -2.40
N LEU A 17 -0.40 -15.37 -2.25
CA LEU A 17 -0.58 -14.31 -1.26
C LEU A 17 -1.04 -13.03 -1.93
N ASP A 18 -1.93 -12.30 -1.27
CA ASP A 18 -2.25 -10.93 -1.59
C ASP A 18 -1.51 -10.00 -0.63
N GLY A 19 -0.95 -8.92 -1.17
CA GLY A 19 -0.08 -8.03 -0.40
C GLY A 19 0.31 -6.79 -1.18
N GLU A 20 1.12 -5.98 -0.54
CA GLU A 20 1.61 -4.73 -1.11
C GLU A 20 3.14 -4.73 -1.19
N LEU A 21 3.65 -4.22 -2.32
CA LEU A 21 5.07 -3.96 -2.50
C LEU A 21 5.36 -2.51 -2.11
N ALA A 22 6.27 -2.31 -1.17
CA ALA A 22 6.76 -0.99 -0.80
C ALA A 22 8.29 -0.98 -0.70
N VAL A 23 8.86 0.19 -0.86
CA VAL A 23 10.24 0.47 -0.43
C VAL A 23 10.16 1.14 0.92
N ILE A 24 10.96 0.68 1.87
CA ILE A 24 11.06 1.35 3.18
C ILE A 24 12.22 2.33 3.12
N LYS A 25 11.92 3.62 3.35
CA LYS A 25 12.90 4.70 3.35
C LYS A 25 12.72 5.53 4.62
N ASN A 26 13.78 5.65 5.40
CA ASN A 26 13.73 6.32 6.71
C ASN A 26 12.64 5.75 7.66
N GLY A 27 12.42 4.43 7.62
CA GLY A 27 11.43 3.75 8.43
C GLY A 27 9.96 3.89 7.96
N LYS A 28 9.71 4.59 6.85
CA LYS A 28 8.36 4.78 6.30
C LYS A 28 8.24 4.17 4.89
N PRO A 29 7.06 3.66 4.49
CA PRO A 29 6.81 3.20 3.13
C PRO A 29 6.91 4.36 2.13
N ASP A 30 7.67 4.15 1.05
CA ASP A 30 7.81 5.09 -0.07
C ASP A 30 7.26 4.43 -1.35
N PHE A 31 6.02 4.77 -1.69
CA PHE A 31 5.33 4.24 -2.87
C PHE A 31 5.86 4.84 -4.18
N PHE A 32 6.42 6.04 -4.15
CA PHE A 32 6.98 6.68 -5.35
C PHE A 32 8.20 5.91 -5.86
N GLU A 33 9.02 5.36 -4.98
CA GLU A 33 10.17 4.54 -5.40
C GLU A 33 9.74 3.25 -6.09
N ILE A 34 8.65 2.61 -5.68
CA ILE A 34 8.09 1.43 -6.37
C ILE A 34 7.48 1.85 -7.70
N GLN A 35 6.67 2.90 -7.75
CA GLN A 35 6.09 3.42 -8.98
C GLN A 35 7.16 3.81 -10.00
N LYS A 36 8.18 4.56 -9.56
CA LYS A 36 9.32 4.93 -10.40
C LYS A 36 10.03 3.70 -10.97
N ARG A 37 10.23 2.67 -10.14
CA ARG A 37 10.88 1.42 -10.59
C ARG A 37 10.01 0.65 -11.59
N SER A 38 8.69 0.61 -11.42
CA SER A 38 7.78 -0.06 -12.36
C SER A 38 7.78 0.58 -13.75
N MET A 39 8.13 1.86 -13.83
CA MET A 39 8.26 2.61 -15.10
C MET A 39 9.66 2.50 -15.73
N MET A 40 10.63 1.91 -15.05
CA MET A 40 11.98 1.75 -15.60
C MET A 40 12.04 0.59 -16.60
N SER A 41 12.61 0.84 -17.77
CA SER A 41 12.86 -0.18 -18.79
C SER A 41 14.33 -0.66 -18.84
N ASN A 42 15.28 0.15 -18.36
CA ASN A 42 16.70 -0.19 -18.38
C ASN A 42 17.06 -1.18 -17.25
N PRO A 43 17.53 -2.42 -17.58
CA PRO A 43 17.82 -3.44 -16.57
C PRO A 43 18.90 -3.04 -15.57
N ILE A 44 19.93 -2.31 -16.00
CA ILE A 44 21.03 -1.86 -15.12
C ILE A 44 20.50 -0.86 -14.08
N LYS A 45 19.68 0.12 -14.51
CA LYS A 45 19.06 1.08 -13.60
C LYS A 45 18.11 0.39 -12.62
N ILE A 46 17.37 -0.62 -13.06
CA ILE A 46 16.48 -1.42 -12.20
C ILE A 46 17.30 -2.15 -11.14
N ASP A 47 18.40 -2.82 -11.51
CA ASP A 47 19.26 -3.54 -10.59
C ASP A 47 19.90 -2.60 -9.55
N MET A 48 20.42 -1.46 -10.00
CA MET A 48 20.97 -0.44 -9.11
C MET A 48 19.92 0.11 -8.12
N ALA A 49 18.72 0.40 -8.59
CA ALA A 49 17.62 0.87 -7.74
C ALA A 49 17.18 -0.20 -6.74
N ALA A 50 17.13 -1.48 -7.16
CA ALA A 50 16.77 -2.61 -6.31
C ALA A 50 17.81 -2.89 -5.22
N LYS A 51 19.09 -2.66 -5.51
CA LYS A 51 20.17 -2.76 -4.52
C LYS A 51 20.16 -1.61 -3.52
N LYS A 52 19.94 -0.39 -4.02
CA LYS A 52 19.92 0.82 -3.19
C LYS A 52 18.71 0.86 -2.25
N TYR A 53 17.53 0.49 -2.75
CA TYR A 53 16.26 0.51 -2.04
C TYR A 53 15.51 -0.82 -2.27
N PRO A 54 15.83 -1.88 -1.51
CA PRO A 54 15.12 -3.14 -1.64
C PRO A 54 13.62 -2.97 -1.45
N ALA A 55 12.83 -3.64 -2.28
CA ALA A 55 11.39 -3.72 -2.07
C ALA A 55 11.07 -4.78 -1.02
N CYS A 56 10.12 -4.47 -0.14
CA CYS A 56 9.51 -5.39 0.80
C CYS A 56 8.09 -5.72 0.31
N PHE A 57 7.73 -7.00 0.28
CA PHE A 57 6.38 -7.46 0.06
C PHE A 57 5.71 -7.72 1.41
N THR A 58 4.65 -6.99 1.71
CA THR A 58 3.88 -7.17 2.94
C THR A 58 2.58 -7.91 2.61
N ALA A 59 2.52 -9.19 2.97
CA ALA A 59 1.33 -10.03 2.76
C ALA A 59 0.23 -9.69 3.75
N PHE A 60 -0.99 -9.49 3.29
CA PHE A 60 -2.14 -9.23 4.15
C PHE A 60 -3.30 -10.24 3.95
N ASP A 61 -3.26 -11.09 2.95
CA ASP A 61 -4.24 -12.15 2.75
C ASP A 61 -3.63 -13.34 2.01
N ILE A 62 -4.33 -14.49 2.02
CA ILE A 62 -3.96 -15.69 1.29
C ILE A 62 -5.14 -16.15 0.45
N LEU A 63 -4.89 -16.43 -0.83
CA LEU A 63 -5.93 -16.75 -1.81
C LEU A 63 -5.91 -18.23 -2.18
N TYR A 64 -4.74 -18.85 -2.06
CA TYR A 64 -4.52 -20.26 -2.36
C TYR A 64 -3.57 -20.86 -1.31
N TYR A 65 -3.93 -22.01 -0.77
CA TYR A 65 -3.15 -22.73 0.25
C TYR A 65 -3.02 -24.19 -0.15
N GLU A 66 -1.78 -24.71 -0.27
CA GLU A 66 -1.48 -26.04 -0.79
C GLU A 66 -2.09 -26.24 -2.19
N ASP A 67 -3.12 -27.07 -2.30
CA ASP A 67 -3.74 -27.45 -3.58
C ASP A 67 -5.16 -26.89 -3.75
N ARG A 68 -5.61 -25.96 -2.89
CA ARG A 68 -6.96 -25.41 -2.96
C ARG A 68 -7.01 -23.87 -2.89
N GLN A 69 -8.00 -23.32 -3.58
CA GLN A 69 -8.41 -21.94 -3.42
C GLN A 69 -9.13 -21.79 -2.07
N VAL A 70 -8.81 -20.69 -1.34
CA VAL A 70 -9.35 -20.43 0.01
C VAL A 70 -10.11 -19.12 0.11
N THR A 71 -10.47 -18.52 -1.02
CA THR A 71 -11.16 -17.22 -1.11
C THR A 71 -12.60 -17.25 -0.58
N ASP A 72 -13.22 -18.41 -0.49
CA ASP A 72 -14.55 -18.66 0.09
C ASP A 72 -14.57 -18.76 1.61
N LEU A 73 -13.40 -18.95 2.23
CA LEU A 73 -13.25 -18.93 3.68
C LEU A 73 -13.40 -17.51 4.23
N SER A 74 -13.73 -17.41 5.50
CA SER A 74 -13.74 -16.12 6.23
C SER A 74 -12.34 -15.51 6.28
N LEU A 75 -12.27 -14.18 6.44
CA LEU A 75 -10.99 -13.48 6.62
C LEU A 75 -10.20 -14.06 7.81
N ALA A 76 -10.88 -14.43 8.91
CA ALA A 76 -10.24 -15.01 10.07
C ALA A 76 -9.51 -16.32 9.72
N GLU A 77 -10.18 -17.24 9.05
CA GLU A 77 -9.60 -18.52 8.63
C GLU A 77 -8.44 -18.30 7.65
N ARG A 78 -8.58 -17.37 6.69
CA ARG A 78 -7.49 -17.02 5.77
C ARG A 78 -6.28 -16.41 6.49
N LYS A 79 -6.50 -15.61 7.54
CA LYS A 79 -5.41 -15.08 8.37
C LYS A 79 -4.66 -16.19 9.12
N GLU A 80 -5.36 -17.19 9.63
CA GLU A 80 -4.73 -18.36 10.25
C GLU A 80 -3.91 -19.17 9.24
N LEU A 81 -4.46 -19.38 8.03
CA LEU A 81 -3.72 -20.05 6.95
C LEU A 81 -2.50 -19.26 6.51
N LEU A 82 -2.60 -17.93 6.40
CA LEU A 82 -1.47 -17.07 6.10
C LEU A 82 -0.35 -17.21 7.14
N GLN A 83 -0.71 -17.23 8.42
CA GLN A 83 0.27 -17.44 9.50
C GLN A 83 0.93 -18.82 9.43
N LYS A 84 0.16 -19.85 9.13
CA LYS A 84 0.69 -21.23 8.94
C LYS A 84 1.59 -21.33 7.69
N ALA A 85 1.28 -20.61 6.63
CA ALA A 85 2.04 -20.64 5.39
C ALA A 85 3.41 -19.93 5.53
N VAL A 86 3.51 -18.95 6.42
CA VAL A 86 4.72 -18.15 6.59
C VAL A 86 5.67 -18.82 7.57
N LYS A 87 6.88 -19.07 7.09
CA LYS A 87 7.99 -19.65 7.86
C LYS A 87 8.81 -18.60 8.59
N SER A 88 9.08 -17.48 7.90
CA SER A 88 9.93 -16.42 8.42
C SER A 88 9.59 -15.08 7.74
N GLU A 89 9.87 -14.01 8.46
CA GLU A 89 9.86 -12.65 7.92
C GLU A 89 11.28 -12.11 7.83
N ASP A 90 11.53 -11.25 6.88
CA ASP A 90 12.84 -10.61 6.70
C ASP A 90 12.67 -9.18 6.13
N GLY A 91 13.77 -8.51 5.77
CA GLY A 91 13.72 -7.16 5.20
C GLY A 91 13.06 -7.07 3.82
N ARG A 92 12.63 -8.18 3.20
CA ARG A 92 11.98 -8.23 1.89
C ARG A 92 10.60 -8.85 1.91
N PHE A 93 10.24 -9.51 3.00
CA PHE A 93 8.95 -10.16 3.19
C PHE A 93 8.46 -9.99 4.62
N ALA A 94 7.22 -9.53 4.78
CA ALA A 94 6.56 -9.38 6.06
C ALA A 94 5.07 -9.76 5.96
N VAL A 95 4.47 -10.08 7.09
CA VAL A 95 3.01 -10.22 7.21
C VAL A 95 2.44 -8.95 7.84
N SER A 96 1.40 -8.41 7.22
CA SER A 96 0.70 -7.24 7.74
C SER A 96 0.11 -7.53 9.12
N ARG A 97 0.50 -6.75 10.10
CA ARG A 97 -0.07 -6.80 11.44
C ARG A 97 -1.52 -6.29 11.43
N TYR A 98 -2.32 -6.83 12.32
CA TYR A 98 -3.69 -6.40 12.51
C TYR A 98 -4.06 -6.46 14.00
N ILE A 99 -5.06 -5.71 14.38
CA ILE A 99 -5.66 -5.80 15.71
C ILE A 99 -7.15 -6.08 15.58
N GLU A 100 -7.69 -6.84 16.52
CA GLU A 100 -9.11 -7.09 16.60
C GLU A 100 -9.77 -6.09 17.58
N LYS A 101 -10.97 -5.63 17.23
CA LYS A 101 -11.89 -4.82 18.09
C LYS A 101 -11.47 -3.38 18.41
N ASN A 102 -10.19 -3.05 18.50
CA ASN A 102 -9.72 -1.71 18.89
C ASN A 102 -9.27 -0.85 17.70
N GLY A 103 -10.08 -0.82 16.64
CA GLY A 103 -9.76 -0.10 15.39
C GLY A 103 -9.50 1.39 15.62
N THR A 104 -10.24 2.05 16.50
CA THR A 104 -10.07 3.49 16.82
C THR A 104 -8.69 3.76 17.40
N ALA A 105 -8.28 3.02 18.43
CA ALA A 105 -6.97 3.18 19.03
C ALA A 105 -5.83 2.90 18.04
N PHE A 106 -6.03 1.93 17.13
CA PHE A 106 -5.06 1.64 16.07
C PHE A 106 -4.99 2.76 15.04
N TYR A 107 -6.12 3.34 14.67
CA TYR A 107 -6.17 4.51 13.80
C TYR A 107 -5.42 5.70 14.42
N ASP A 108 -5.64 5.99 15.70
CA ASP A 108 -4.96 7.07 16.41
C ASP A 108 -3.44 6.86 16.45
N LEU A 109 -3.00 5.61 16.65
CA LEU A 109 -1.58 5.26 16.57
C LEU A 109 -1.01 5.49 15.17
N THR A 110 -1.71 5.10 14.11
CA THR A 110 -1.26 5.35 12.73
C THR A 110 -1.19 6.84 12.41
N LYS A 111 -2.11 7.64 12.96
CA LYS A 111 -2.10 9.09 12.86
C LYS A 111 -0.87 9.70 13.53
N GLN A 112 -0.52 9.27 14.75
CA GLN A 112 0.68 9.71 15.46
C GLN A 112 1.96 9.37 14.69
N GLN A 113 1.98 8.23 14.00
CA GLN A 113 3.11 7.79 13.17
C GLN A 113 3.10 8.41 11.75
N GLU A 114 2.15 9.28 11.45
CA GLU A 114 1.95 9.89 10.13
C GLU A 114 1.81 8.88 8.99
N LEU A 115 1.19 7.73 9.25
CA LEU A 115 0.87 6.74 8.22
C LEU A 115 -0.43 7.13 7.49
N GLU A 116 -0.66 6.53 6.32
CA GLU A 116 -1.80 6.87 5.45
C GLU A 116 -3.17 6.58 6.11
N GLY A 117 -3.23 5.64 7.04
CA GLY A 117 -4.44 5.19 7.71
C GLY A 117 -4.50 3.69 7.89
N ILE A 118 -5.71 3.16 8.04
CA ILE A 118 -5.96 1.73 8.24
C ILE A 118 -6.96 1.18 7.23
N VAL A 119 -6.99 -0.14 7.09
CA VAL A 119 -8.07 -0.85 6.40
C VAL A 119 -8.84 -1.67 7.41
N ALA A 120 -10.08 -1.27 7.68
CA ALA A 120 -11.01 -2.06 8.48
C ALA A 120 -11.60 -3.18 7.62
N LYS A 121 -11.53 -4.42 8.10
CA LYS A 121 -11.99 -5.60 7.36
C LYS A 121 -12.97 -6.40 8.23
N ARG A 122 -14.09 -6.81 7.66
CA ARG A 122 -15.02 -7.69 8.34
C ARG A 122 -14.40 -9.09 8.51
N LYS A 123 -14.45 -9.61 9.72
CA LYS A 123 -13.82 -10.86 10.12
C LYS A 123 -14.38 -12.10 9.39
N ASP A 124 -15.68 -12.07 9.08
CA ASP A 124 -16.43 -13.11 8.40
C ASP A 124 -16.47 -12.94 6.86
N SER A 125 -15.77 -11.92 6.31
CA SER A 125 -15.82 -11.64 4.88
C SER A 125 -15.05 -12.67 4.06
N ARG A 126 -15.62 -13.00 2.89
CA ARG A 126 -14.93 -13.73 1.82
C ARG A 126 -14.00 -12.81 1.04
N TYR A 127 -13.13 -13.38 0.23
CA TYR A 127 -12.32 -12.61 -0.72
C TYR A 127 -12.98 -12.58 -2.10
N TYR A 128 -13.16 -11.39 -2.65
CA TYR A 128 -13.75 -11.19 -3.98
C TYR A 128 -12.73 -10.57 -4.92
N PHE A 129 -12.49 -11.24 -6.06
CA PHE A 129 -11.65 -10.68 -7.12
C PHE A 129 -12.37 -9.52 -7.84
N ASP A 130 -11.65 -8.49 -8.20
CA ASP A 130 -12.09 -7.36 -9.01
C ASP A 130 -13.38 -6.67 -8.54
N ARG A 131 -13.70 -6.80 -7.26
CA ARG A 131 -14.88 -6.17 -6.66
C ARG A 131 -14.51 -5.33 -5.45
N ARG A 132 -15.07 -4.13 -5.40
CA ARG A 132 -15.09 -3.31 -4.19
C ARG A 132 -16.31 -3.70 -3.37
N THR A 133 -16.09 -4.20 -2.17
CA THR A 133 -17.16 -4.54 -1.23
C THR A 133 -17.11 -3.60 -0.02
N LYS A 134 -18.23 -3.52 0.71
CA LYS A 134 -18.27 -2.81 2.00
C LYS A 134 -17.60 -3.59 3.14
N ASP A 135 -17.10 -4.78 2.86
CA ASP A 135 -16.41 -5.62 3.85
C ASP A 135 -15.00 -5.12 4.16
N TRP A 136 -14.39 -4.36 3.23
CA TRP A 136 -13.09 -3.75 3.39
C TRP A 136 -13.20 -2.24 3.21
N ILE A 137 -12.99 -1.50 4.28
CA ILE A 137 -13.14 -0.04 4.30
C ILE A 137 -11.77 0.60 4.57
N LYS A 138 -11.27 1.36 3.61
CA LYS A 138 -10.05 2.14 3.77
C LYS A 138 -10.39 3.44 4.52
N ILE A 139 -9.82 3.60 5.70
CA ILE A 139 -9.97 4.78 6.57
C ILE A 139 -8.64 5.52 6.51
N LYS A 140 -8.61 6.60 5.75
CA LYS A 140 -7.40 7.41 5.54
C LYS A 140 -7.30 8.51 6.59
N TYR A 141 -6.08 8.79 7.00
CA TYR A 141 -5.76 10.04 7.66
C TYR A 141 -5.55 11.12 6.59
N LEU A 142 -6.56 11.96 6.41
CA LEU A 142 -6.49 13.12 5.52
C LEU A 142 -5.93 14.30 6.32
N LYS A 143 -4.92 14.95 5.77
CA LYS A 143 -4.46 16.25 6.26
C LYS A 143 -5.17 17.30 5.44
N ASP A 144 -5.94 18.14 6.10
CA ASP A 144 -6.52 19.34 5.50
C ASP A 144 -5.52 20.48 5.64
N ASP A 145 -5.41 21.30 4.60
CA ASP A 145 -4.57 22.47 4.61
C ASP A 145 -5.19 23.54 3.68
N ASP A 146 -4.97 24.80 4.00
CA ASP A 146 -5.48 25.92 3.21
C ASP A 146 -4.47 26.31 2.13
N PHE A 147 -4.94 26.43 0.90
CA PHE A 147 -4.15 26.79 -0.25
C PHE A 147 -4.71 28.02 -0.96
N ILE A 148 -3.83 28.81 -1.49
CA ILE A 148 -4.16 29.94 -2.37
C ILE A 148 -4.16 29.41 -3.79
N VAL A 149 -5.24 29.73 -4.54
CA VAL A 149 -5.27 29.48 -5.98
C VAL A 149 -4.44 30.51 -6.70
N LEU A 150 -3.34 30.07 -7.30
CA LEU A 150 -2.39 30.92 -8.04
C LEU A 150 -2.84 31.11 -9.50
N GLY A 151 -3.64 30.22 -10.02
CA GLY A 151 -4.11 30.21 -11.38
C GLY A 151 -4.68 28.86 -11.79
N TYR A 152 -4.99 28.70 -13.06
CA TYR A 152 -5.42 27.45 -13.63
C TYR A 152 -4.81 27.18 -14.99
N VAL A 153 -4.70 25.91 -15.35
CA VAL A 153 -4.25 25.45 -16.66
C VAL A 153 -5.38 24.65 -17.29
N PRO A 154 -5.97 25.12 -18.39
CA PRO A 154 -6.93 24.33 -19.15
C PRO A 154 -6.29 23.04 -19.66
N LYS A 155 -7.03 21.93 -19.57
CA LYS A 155 -6.65 20.64 -20.15
C LYS A 155 -7.69 20.19 -21.16
N GLU A 156 -7.36 19.15 -21.91
CA GLU A 156 -8.31 18.50 -22.80
C GLU A 156 -9.53 17.99 -22.02
N ASN A 157 -10.66 17.81 -22.71
CA ASN A 157 -11.93 17.31 -22.17
C ASN A 157 -12.57 18.19 -21.08
N ASN A 158 -12.49 19.53 -21.22
CA ASN A 158 -13.06 20.49 -20.25
C ASN A 158 -12.56 20.33 -18.80
N MET A 159 -11.46 19.66 -18.58
CA MET A 159 -10.81 19.60 -17.27
C MET A 159 -9.93 20.82 -17.05
N ASN A 160 -9.79 21.24 -15.80
CA ASN A 160 -8.89 22.32 -15.40
C ASN A 160 -7.95 21.82 -14.30
N SER A 161 -6.67 22.17 -14.40
CA SER A 161 -5.74 22.02 -13.27
C SER A 161 -5.63 23.35 -12.54
N ILE A 162 -5.98 23.35 -11.26
CA ILE A 162 -5.81 24.49 -10.35
C ILE A 162 -4.41 24.45 -9.79
N ILE A 163 -3.67 25.57 -9.92
CA ILE A 163 -2.34 25.73 -9.38
C ILE A 163 -2.46 26.23 -7.94
N LEU A 164 -1.82 25.54 -7.00
CA LEU A 164 -1.92 25.80 -5.58
C LEU A 164 -0.61 26.37 -5.03
N GLY A 165 -0.74 27.34 -4.17
CA GLY A 165 0.34 27.96 -3.42
C GLY A 165 0.02 28.12 -1.94
N GLN A 166 1.03 28.37 -1.16
CA GLN A 166 0.92 28.62 0.28
C GLN A 166 1.98 29.63 0.72
N TYR A 167 1.62 30.53 1.62
CA TYR A 167 2.61 31.43 2.21
C TYR A 167 3.48 30.69 3.22
N LYS A 168 4.80 30.84 3.09
CA LYS A 168 5.79 30.44 4.09
C LYS A 168 6.77 31.60 4.28
N ASN A 169 6.86 32.11 5.49
CA ASN A 169 7.72 33.25 5.81
C ASN A 169 7.49 34.47 4.87
N ASN A 170 6.23 34.84 4.67
CA ASN A 170 5.80 35.92 3.74
C ASN A 170 6.16 35.71 2.26
N GLN A 171 6.64 34.56 1.87
CA GLN A 171 6.87 34.19 0.47
C GLN A 171 5.83 33.22 -0.01
N LEU A 172 5.26 33.47 -1.17
CA LEU A 172 4.30 32.59 -1.80
C LEU A 172 5.04 31.44 -2.51
N ILE A 173 4.83 30.22 -2.04
CA ILE A 173 5.51 29.03 -2.52
C ILE A 173 4.52 28.14 -3.28
N TYR A 174 4.93 27.71 -4.47
CA TYR A 174 4.20 26.70 -5.24
C TYR A 174 4.13 25.37 -4.47
N LYS A 175 2.94 24.79 -4.36
CA LYS A 175 2.68 23.54 -3.64
C LYS A 175 2.25 22.36 -4.52
N GLY A 176 1.89 22.64 -5.73
CA GLY A 176 1.43 21.63 -6.65
C GLY A 176 0.21 22.08 -7.46
N HIS A 177 -0.40 21.14 -8.15
CA HIS A 177 -1.65 21.37 -8.86
C HIS A 177 -2.62 20.20 -8.68
N VAL A 178 -3.91 20.49 -8.72
CA VAL A 178 -5.00 19.53 -8.64
C VAL A 178 -5.83 19.63 -9.91
N THR A 179 -6.06 18.50 -10.57
CA THR A 179 -6.95 18.46 -11.74
C THR A 179 -8.37 18.18 -11.25
N LEU A 180 -9.28 19.07 -11.59
CA LEU A 180 -10.71 18.95 -11.35
C LEU A 180 -11.36 18.46 -12.66
N GLY A 181 -12.11 17.39 -12.58
CA GLY A 181 -12.88 16.81 -13.66
C GLY A 181 -14.26 16.40 -13.20
#